data_46b620324e4aaf9fb4f58fb24af4570e
#
_entry.id   46b620324e4aaf9fb4f58fb24af4570e
#
_cell.length_a   1.000
_cell.length_b   1.000
_cell.length_c   1.000
_cell.angle_alpha   90.00
_cell.angle_beta   90.00
_cell.angle_gamma   90.00
#
_symmetry.space_group_name_H-M   'P 1'
#
loop_
_entity.id
_entity.type
_entity.pdbx_description
1 polymer ?
#
loop_
_entity_poly.entity_id
_entity_poly.type
_entity_poly.pdbx_seq_one_letter_code
_entity_poly.pdbx_strand_id
1 'polypeptide(L)'
;YRVCDTAEGNPLYLEQLTAMLADQGLIANGRWVGSGDADVEIPVTLQALLAARLDRLDPVPRQILERASVEGRRFRIAALRALAPEVSPDGVVSAIASLERKGLLQPEDEAGGRWRFAHALVLEASYRGLSKELRADLHERLADWMIEEDADQPDVDDVHRHFGIDHALQRLHDGGQQFRRSRVGEALFAHAGPAGR
;
A
#
# COMPACT_ATOMS: atom_id res chain seq x y z
N TYR A 1 -10.30 -7.06 -30.00
CA TYR A 1 -11.60 -6.37 -29.91
C TYR A 1 -12.22 -6.52 -28.51
N ARG A 2 -12.25 -7.70 -27.88
CA ARG A 2 -12.85 -7.93 -26.54
C ARG A 2 -12.26 -7.04 -25.42
N VAL A 3 -10.96 -6.72 -25.48
CA VAL A 3 -10.26 -5.90 -24.47
C VAL A 3 -10.75 -4.45 -24.47
N CYS A 4 -10.92 -3.86 -25.65
CA CYS A 4 -11.40 -2.46 -25.78
C CYS A 4 -12.86 -2.32 -25.37
N ASP A 5 -13.69 -3.33 -25.70
CA ASP A 5 -15.12 -3.32 -25.38
C ASP A 5 -15.34 -3.40 -23.86
N THR A 6 -14.57 -4.24 -23.15
CA THR A 6 -14.66 -4.38 -21.68
C THR A 6 -14.13 -3.14 -20.95
N ALA A 7 -13.19 -2.41 -21.56
CA ALA A 7 -12.58 -1.23 -20.94
C ALA A 7 -13.50 0.00 -20.92
N GLU A 8 -14.55 0.05 -21.75
CA GLU A 8 -15.51 1.17 -21.85
C GLU A 8 -14.83 2.55 -21.90
N GLY A 9 -13.62 2.61 -22.50
CA GLY A 9 -12.84 3.84 -22.59
C GLY A 9 -12.08 4.23 -21.30
N ASN A 10 -12.03 3.38 -20.27
CA ASN A 10 -11.26 3.64 -19.07
C ASN A 10 -9.76 3.35 -19.30
N PRO A 11 -8.89 4.39 -19.35
CA PRO A 11 -7.47 4.21 -19.66
C PRO A 11 -6.73 3.40 -18.58
N LEU A 12 -7.09 3.58 -17.32
CA LEU A 12 -6.49 2.82 -16.22
C LEU A 12 -6.83 1.32 -16.31
N TYR A 13 -8.06 1.00 -16.72
CA TYR A 13 -8.45 -0.40 -16.92
C TYR A 13 -7.61 -1.03 -18.04
N LEU A 14 -7.43 -0.32 -19.18
CA LEU A 14 -6.60 -0.80 -20.29
C LEU A 14 -5.15 -1.00 -19.88
N GLU A 15 -4.59 -0.04 -19.14
CA GLU A 15 -3.22 -0.13 -18.62
C GLU A 15 -3.06 -1.35 -17.71
N GLN A 16 -3.94 -1.51 -16.74
CA GLN A 16 -3.88 -2.62 -15.78
C GLN A 16 -4.14 -3.98 -16.44
N LEU A 17 -5.05 -4.05 -17.42
CA LEU A 17 -5.32 -5.26 -18.18
C LEU A 17 -4.12 -5.64 -19.06
N THR A 18 -3.53 -4.67 -19.74
CA THR A 18 -2.33 -4.88 -20.57
C THR A 18 -1.18 -5.39 -19.71
N ALA A 19 -0.97 -4.79 -18.53
CA ALA A 19 0.05 -5.23 -17.60
C ALA A 19 -0.23 -6.64 -17.07
N MET A 20 -1.48 -6.98 -16.74
CA MET A 20 -1.86 -8.34 -16.33
C MET A 20 -1.56 -9.37 -17.43
N LEU A 21 -1.89 -9.06 -18.68
CA LEU A 21 -1.63 -9.96 -19.81
C LEU A 21 -0.14 -10.12 -20.08
N ALA A 22 0.65 -9.06 -19.89
CA ALA A 22 2.11 -9.12 -19.96
C ALA A 22 2.71 -9.97 -18.84
N ASP A 23 2.23 -9.80 -17.59
CA ASP A 23 2.63 -10.62 -16.44
C ASP A 23 2.33 -12.11 -16.65
N GLN A 24 1.31 -12.44 -17.45
CA GLN A 24 0.96 -13.80 -17.86
C GLN A 24 1.77 -14.31 -19.06
N GLY A 25 2.65 -13.49 -19.63
CA GLY A 25 3.40 -13.84 -20.83
C GLY A 25 2.56 -13.92 -22.11
N LEU A 26 1.33 -13.38 -22.09
CA LEU A 26 0.44 -13.36 -23.25
C LEU A 26 0.69 -12.16 -24.18
N ILE A 27 1.40 -11.15 -23.70
CA ILE A 27 1.88 -10.00 -24.46
C ILE A 27 3.39 -9.92 -24.31
N ALA A 28 4.10 -9.91 -25.42
CA ALA A 28 5.55 -9.67 -25.50
C ALA A 28 5.85 -8.64 -26.59
N ASN A 29 6.69 -7.64 -26.28
CA ASN A 29 7.06 -6.56 -27.22
C ASN A 29 5.84 -5.85 -27.86
N GLY A 30 4.78 -5.64 -27.09
CA GLY A 30 3.54 -4.99 -27.55
C GLY A 30 2.69 -5.85 -28.49
N ARG A 31 2.97 -7.15 -28.61
CA ARG A 31 2.23 -8.08 -29.46
C ARG A 31 1.66 -9.23 -28.65
N TRP A 32 0.48 -9.68 -29.06
CA TRP A 32 -0.13 -10.90 -28.54
C TRP A 32 0.70 -12.12 -28.96
N VAL A 33 1.12 -12.92 -28.00
CA VAL A 33 1.89 -14.17 -28.20
C VAL A 33 1.19 -15.40 -27.64
N GLY A 34 0.01 -15.22 -27.02
CA GLY A 34 -0.84 -16.31 -26.55
C GLY A 34 -1.38 -17.14 -27.73
N SER A 35 -1.57 -18.46 -27.54
CA SER A 35 -2.28 -19.30 -28.50
C SER A 35 -3.72 -18.79 -28.65
N GLY A 36 -4.24 -18.74 -29.88
CA GLY A 36 -5.43 -17.99 -30.27
C GLY A 36 -6.74 -18.25 -29.52
N ASP A 37 -6.83 -19.32 -28.72
CA ASP A 37 -7.95 -19.70 -27.85
C ASP A 37 -7.56 -19.77 -26.36
N ALA A 38 -6.53 -19.03 -25.94
CA ALA A 38 -6.29 -18.93 -24.50
C ALA A 38 -7.54 -18.36 -23.83
N ASP A 39 -8.19 -19.19 -23.04
CA ASP A 39 -9.38 -18.82 -22.26
C ASP A 39 -8.94 -17.91 -21.10
N VAL A 40 -8.63 -16.65 -21.47
CA VAL A 40 -8.23 -15.62 -20.50
C VAL A 40 -9.49 -15.07 -19.89
N GLU A 41 -9.72 -15.39 -18.63
CA GLU A 41 -10.77 -14.77 -17.83
C GLU A 41 -10.42 -13.29 -17.61
N ILE A 42 -11.13 -12.42 -18.33
CA ILE A 42 -10.96 -10.96 -18.21
C ILE A 42 -11.88 -10.46 -17.11
N PRO A 43 -11.34 -9.94 -15.98
CA PRO A 43 -12.17 -9.40 -14.92
C PRO A 43 -12.99 -8.20 -15.42
N VAL A 44 -14.29 -8.22 -15.22
CA VAL A 44 -15.21 -7.16 -15.70
C VAL A 44 -15.11 -5.84 -14.95
N THR A 45 -14.45 -5.81 -13.77
CA THR A 45 -14.27 -4.59 -13.00
C THR A 45 -12.79 -4.31 -12.75
N LEU A 46 -12.44 -3.04 -12.64
CA LEU A 46 -11.08 -2.61 -12.32
C LEU A 46 -10.61 -3.15 -10.96
N GLN A 47 -11.51 -3.23 -9.97
CA GLN A 47 -11.20 -3.80 -8.66
C GLN A 47 -10.85 -5.29 -8.75
N ALA A 48 -11.64 -6.06 -9.48
CA ALA A 48 -11.36 -7.49 -9.69
C ALA A 48 -10.03 -7.70 -10.46
N LEU A 49 -9.77 -6.85 -11.44
CA LEU A 49 -8.52 -6.87 -12.20
C LEU A 49 -7.31 -6.59 -11.31
N LEU A 50 -7.37 -5.56 -10.47
CA LEU A 50 -6.31 -5.22 -9.52
C LEU A 50 -6.11 -6.34 -8.49
N ALA A 51 -7.19 -6.88 -7.92
CA ALA A 51 -7.13 -8.01 -7.00
C ALA A 51 -6.43 -9.22 -7.64
N ALA A 52 -6.82 -9.61 -8.85
CA ALA A 52 -6.19 -10.70 -9.59
C ALA A 52 -4.69 -10.45 -9.88
N ARG A 53 -4.28 -9.20 -10.11
CA ARG A 53 -2.86 -8.84 -10.26
C ARG A 53 -2.10 -8.97 -8.95
N LEU A 54 -2.67 -8.50 -7.84
CA LEU A 54 -2.05 -8.58 -6.52
C LEU A 54 -1.91 -10.03 -6.05
N ASP A 55 -2.91 -10.88 -6.34
CA ASP A 55 -2.90 -12.31 -5.99
C ASP A 55 -1.80 -13.10 -6.72
N ARG A 56 -1.32 -12.59 -7.85
CA ARG A 56 -0.22 -13.19 -8.63
C ARG A 56 1.17 -12.68 -8.26
N LEU A 57 1.26 -11.75 -7.33
CA LEU A 57 2.57 -11.33 -6.82
C LEU A 57 3.20 -12.46 -6.00
N ASP A 58 4.52 -12.56 -6.10
CA ASP A 58 5.30 -13.37 -5.18
C ASP A 58 5.03 -12.95 -3.73
N PRO A 59 5.15 -13.85 -2.76
CA PRO A 59 4.78 -13.58 -1.37
C PRO A 59 5.44 -12.33 -0.77
N VAL A 60 6.75 -12.15 -0.98
CA VAL A 60 7.49 -11.00 -0.41
C VAL A 60 7.09 -9.67 -1.06
N PRO A 61 7.10 -9.49 -2.40
CA PRO A 61 6.56 -8.29 -3.02
C PRO A 61 5.13 -7.95 -2.61
N ARG A 62 4.24 -8.95 -2.53
CA ARG A 62 2.87 -8.76 -2.07
C ARG A 62 2.82 -8.20 -0.65
N GLN A 63 3.55 -8.83 0.26
CA GLN A 63 3.63 -8.42 1.66
C GLN A 63 4.17 -6.98 1.80
N ILE A 64 5.22 -6.63 1.06
CA ILE A 64 5.81 -5.29 1.05
C ILE A 64 4.78 -4.25 0.55
N LEU A 65 4.05 -4.55 -0.52
CA LEU A 65 3.03 -3.66 -1.06
C LEU A 65 1.86 -3.45 -0.09
N GLU A 66 1.39 -4.53 0.55
CA GLU A 66 0.33 -4.48 1.56
C GLU A 66 0.76 -3.63 2.77
N ARG A 67 1.99 -3.79 3.26
CA ARG A 67 2.50 -3.01 4.41
C ARG A 67 2.76 -1.55 4.07
N ALA A 68 3.29 -1.27 2.87
CA ALA A 68 3.45 0.10 2.39
C ALA A 68 2.11 0.86 2.36
N SER A 69 0.99 0.15 2.11
CA SER A 69 -0.34 0.75 2.08
C SER A 69 -0.81 1.33 3.41
N VAL A 70 -0.20 0.92 4.52
CA VAL A 70 -0.53 1.40 5.87
C VAL A 70 -0.02 2.81 6.11
N GLU A 71 1.16 3.17 5.58
CA GLU A 71 1.68 4.54 5.64
C GLU A 71 0.88 5.47 4.71
N GLY A 72 0.36 4.95 3.60
CA GLY A 72 -0.52 5.70 2.71
C GLY A 72 -0.01 5.76 1.27
N ARG A 73 -0.43 6.81 0.53
CA ARG A 73 -0.10 6.94 -0.89
C ARG A 73 1.40 7.09 -1.15
N ARG A 74 2.09 7.74 -0.25
CA ARG A 74 3.54 7.95 -0.21
C ARG A 74 4.06 7.26 1.01
N PHE A 75 5.20 6.63 0.89
CA PHE A 75 5.80 5.90 2.00
C PHE A 75 7.32 5.98 1.94
N ARG A 76 7.94 5.74 3.09
CA ARG A 76 9.40 5.73 3.27
C ARG A 76 9.91 4.30 3.40
N ILE A 77 11.06 4.02 2.80
CA ILE A 77 11.71 2.70 2.96
C ILE A 77 12.04 2.43 4.42
N ALA A 78 12.41 3.46 5.19
CA ALA A 78 12.70 3.34 6.62
C ALA A 78 11.47 2.85 7.40
N ALA A 79 10.31 3.48 7.21
CA ALA A 79 9.03 3.04 7.80
C ALA A 79 8.66 1.62 7.36
N LEU A 80 8.81 1.32 6.08
CA LEU A 80 8.51 -0.01 5.54
C LEU A 80 9.37 -1.12 6.16
N ARG A 81 10.65 -0.85 6.46
CA ARG A 81 11.52 -1.79 7.20
C ARG A 81 11.03 -2.04 8.63
N ALA A 82 10.53 -1.02 9.30
CA ALA A 82 9.93 -1.17 10.63
C ALA A 82 8.64 -1.99 10.59
N LEU A 83 7.84 -1.83 9.50
CA LEU A 83 6.62 -2.59 9.28
C LEU A 83 6.86 -4.03 8.81
N ALA A 84 8.05 -4.35 8.27
CA ALA A 84 8.40 -5.65 7.72
C ALA A 84 9.73 -6.21 8.29
N PRO A 85 9.89 -6.32 9.62
CA PRO A 85 11.16 -6.70 10.25
C PRO A 85 11.62 -8.12 9.87
N GLU A 86 10.70 -8.99 9.45
CA GLU A 86 10.99 -10.35 8.99
C GLU A 86 11.58 -10.41 7.57
N VAL A 87 11.51 -9.32 6.80
CA VAL A 87 12.10 -9.22 5.47
C VAL A 87 13.45 -8.53 5.57
N SER A 88 14.51 -9.15 5.04
CA SER A 88 15.84 -8.55 5.04
C SER A 88 15.87 -7.21 4.29
N PRO A 89 16.76 -6.27 4.64
CA PRO A 89 16.87 -4.99 3.93
C PRO A 89 17.03 -5.14 2.41
N ASP A 90 17.82 -6.10 1.95
CA ASP A 90 18.00 -6.40 0.52
C ASP A 90 16.71 -7.01 -0.09
N GLY A 91 15.98 -7.79 0.69
CA GLY A 91 14.66 -8.32 0.31
C GLY A 91 13.63 -7.22 0.08
N VAL A 92 13.62 -6.20 0.93
CA VAL A 92 12.75 -5.01 0.77
C VAL A 92 13.10 -4.28 -0.52
N VAL A 93 14.40 -3.99 -0.76
CA VAL A 93 14.85 -3.30 -1.98
C VAL A 93 14.51 -4.10 -3.23
N SER A 94 14.75 -5.41 -3.21
CA SER A 94 14.42 -6.31 -4.33
C SER A 94 12.92 -6.36 -4.63
N ALA A 95 12.09 -6.40 -3.57
CA ALA A 95 10.63 -6.37 -3.70
C ALA A 95 10.14 -5.06 -4.31
N ILE A 96 10.65 -3.92 -3.83
CA ILE A 96 10.32 -2.60 -4.38
C ILE A 96 10.68 -2.52 -5.86
N ALA A 97 11.89 -2.93 -6.25
CA ALA A 97 12.31 -2.95 -7.65
C ALA A 97 11.44 -3.86 -8.53
N SER A 98 10.96 -4.98 -7.97
CA SER A 98 9.98 -5.85 -8.65
C SER A 98 8.64 -5.16 -8.86
N LEU A 99 8.13 -4.48 -7.83
CA LEU A 99 6.85 -3.74 -7.86
C LEU A 99 6.91 -2.53 -8.80
N GLU A 100 8.06 -1.85 -8.86
CA GLU A 100 8.30 -0.77 -9.83
C GLU A 100 8.23 -1.28 -11.28
N ARG A 101 8.96 -2.37 -11.61
CA ARG A 101 8.90 -2.98 -12.94
C ARG A 101 7.50 -3.41 -13.35
N LYS A 102 6.67 -3.79 -12.38
CA LYS A 102 5.26 -4.13 -12.58
C LYS A 102 4.33 -2.89 -12.66
N GLY A 103 4.87 -1.68 -12.52
CA GLY A 103 4.10 -0.44 -12.57
C GLY A 103 3.16 -0.23 -11.37
N LEU A 104 3.40 -0.90 -10.24
CA LEU A 104 2.59 -0.76 -9.03
C LEU A 104 3.11 0.34 -8.10
N LEU A 105 4.44 0.55 -8.10
CA LEU A 105 5.12 1.60 -7.35
C LEU A 105 5.94 2.49 -8.27
N GLN A 106 6.21 3.71 -7.82
CA GLN A 106 7.07 4.69 -8.51
C GLN A 106 7.96 5.39 -7.47
N PRO A 107 9.25 5.67 -7.81
CA PRO A 107 10.10 6.48 -6.96
C PRO A 107 9.56 7.91 -6.89
N GLU A 108 9.71 8.57 -5.76
CA GLU A 108 9.30 9.96 -5.55
C GLU A 108 10.52 10.89 -5.47
N ASP A 109 11.66 10.39 -5.02
CA ASP A 109 12.91 11.13 -4.95
C ASP A 109 14.06 10.38 -5.64
N GLU A 110 15.09 11.12 -6.04
CA GLU A 110 16.30 10.56 -6.68
C GLU A 110 17.16 9.76 -5.69
N ALA A 111 17.04 10.04 -4.39
CA ALA A 111 17.76 9.32 -3.34
C ALA A 111 17.17 7.93 -3.06
N GLY A 112 15.97 7.63 -3.59
CA GLY A 112 15.30 6.34 -3.45
C GLY A 112 14.78 6.05 -2.05
N GLY A 113 14.73 7.07 -1.17
CA GLY A 113 14.21 6.95 0.19
C GLY A 113 12.69 7.00 0.28
N ARG A 114 12.05 7.65 -0.70
CA ARG A 114 10.60 7.86 -0.76
C ARG A 114 10.00 7.24 -2.02
N TRP A 115 8.87 6.58 -1.83
CA TRP A 115 8.14 5.89 -2.88
C TRP A 115 6.66 6.24 -2.81
N ARG A 116 5.95 6.04 -3.90
CA ARG A 116 4.51 6.22 -3.98
C ARG A 116 3.84 5.09 -4.74
N PHE A 117 2.59 4.85 -4.42
CA PHE A 117 1.73 4.01 -5.24
C PHE A 117 1.48 4.68 -6.60
N ALA A 118 1.62 3.93 -7.69
CA ALA A 118 1.37 4.43 -9.04
C ALA A 118 -0.07 4.95 -9.18
N HIS A 119 -1.03 4.24 -8.58
CA HIS A 119 -2.45 4.60 -8.60
C HIS A 119 -3.09 4.42 -7.22
N ALA A 120 -4.04 5.30 -6.88
CA ALA A 120 -4.77 5.23 -5.60
C ALA A 120 -5.55 3.91 -5.44
N LEU A 121 -6.05 3.33 -6.54
CA LEU A 121 -6.75 2.05 -6.51
C LEU A 121 -5.84 0.86 -6.19
N VAL A 122 -4.55 0.93 -6.54
CA VAL A 122 -3.56 -0.09 -6.12
C VAL A 122 -3.36 -0.02 -4.62
N LEU A 123 -3.22 1.18 -4.06
CA LEU A 123 -3.18 1.41 -2.61
C LEU A 123 -4.41 0.82 -1.92
N GLU A 124 -5.60 1.17 -2.41
CA GLU A 124 -6.87 0.72 -1.82
C GLU A 124 -7.01 -0.80 -1.86
N ALA A 125 -6.68 -1.44 -2.99
CA ALA A 125 -6.73 -2.89 -3.13
C ALA A 125 -5.72 -3.58 -2.19
N SER A 126 -4.49 -3.05 -2.08
CA SER A 126 -3.47 -3.56 -1.17
C SER A 126 -3.90 -3.45 0.29
N TYR A 127 -4.44 -2.29 0.69
CA TYR A 127 -4.92 -2.08 2.06
C TYR A 127 -6.13 -2.96 2.42
N ARG A 128 -7.03 -3.21 1.47
CA ARG A 128 -8.18 -4.11 1.66
C ARG A 128 -7.75 -5.57 1.80
N GLY A 129 -6.63 -5.97 1.22
CA GLY A 129 -6.05 -7.31 1.36
C GLY A 129 -5.62 -7.65 2.79
N LEU A 130 -5.33 -6.64 3.62
CA LEU A 130 -4.96 -6.84 5.02
C LEU A 130 -6.18 -7.19 5.88
N SER A 131 -6.04 -8.14 6.81
CA SER A 131 -7.06 -8.38 7.84
C SER A 131 -7.17 -7.17 8.80
N LYS A 132 -8.29 -7.06 9.51
CA LYS A 132 -8.49 -5.96 10.46
C LYS A 132 -7.46 -5.97 11.58
N GLU A 133 -7.13 -7.17 12.06
CA GLU A 133 -6.17 -7.40 13.13
C GLU A 133 -4.77 -6.98 12.69
N LEU A 134 -4.35 -7.41 11.49
CA LEU A 134 -3.04 -7.05 10.94
C LEU A 134 -2.93 -5.54 10.65
N ARG A 135 -4.01 -4.91 10.17
CA ARG A 135 -4.03 -3.44 10.01
C ARG A 135 -3.80 -2.71 11.32
N ALA A 136 -4.47 -3.14 12.40
CA ALA A 136 -4.32 -2.54 13.72
C ALA A 136 -2.88 -2.65 14.22
N ASP A 137 -2.29 -3.85 14.13
CA ASP A 137 -0.90 -4.11 14.52
C ASP A 137 0.09 -3.26 13.69
N LEU A 138 -0.09 -3.20 12.38
CA LEU A 138 0.78 -2.40 11.51
C LEU A 138 0.65 -0.89 11.75
N HIS A 139 -0.53 -0.38 12.04
CA HIS A 139 -0.70 1.02 12.43
C HIS A 139 -0.06 1.33 13.77
N GLU A 140 -0.12 0.42 14.74
CA GLU A 140 0.56 0.57 16.02
C GLU A 140 2.09 0.62 15.83
N ARG A 141 2.66 -0.32 15.07
CA ARG A 141 4.10 -0.32 14.74
C ARG A 141 4.55 0.92 13.98
N LEU A 142 3.74 1.40 13.04
CA LEU A 142 4.05 2.62 12.30
C LEU A 142 4.10 3.82 13.23
N ALA A 143 3.16 3.91 14.15
CA ALA A 143 3.09 4.99 15.11
C ALA A 143 4.26 4.94 16.12
N ASP A 144 4.63 3.75 16.62
CA ASP A 144 5.80 3.58 17.49
C ASP A 144 7.09 4.00 16.75
N TRP A 145 7.25 3.55 15.50
CA TRP A 145 8.39 3.94 14.68
C TRP A 145 8.44 5.46 14.43
N MET A 146 7.31 6.12 14.16
CA MET A 146 7.26 7.57 13.97
C MET A 146 7.66 8.32 15.24
N ILE A 147 7.25 7.85 16.42
CA ILE A 147 7.64 8.45 17.70
C ILE A 147 9.15 8.31 17.94
N GLU A 148 9.74 7.17 17.57
CA GLU A 148 11.17 6.92 17.72
C GLU A 148 12.00 7.79 16.74
N GLU A 149 11.54 7.95 15.52
CA GLU A 149 12.19 8.77 14.49
C GLU A 149 12.08 10.27 14.81
N ASP A 150 10.92 10.75 15.31
CA ASP A 150 10.69 12.13 15.69
C ASP A 150 11.37 12.52 17.01
N ALA A 151 11.82 11.54 17.82
CA ALA A 151 12.63 11.84 19.01
C ALA A 151 13.96 12.54 18.67
N ASP A 152 14.45 12.37 17.43
CA ASP A 152 15.64 13.05 16.89
C ASP A 152 15.31 14.39 16.16
N GLN A 153 14.06 14.62 15.75
CA GLN A 153 13.57 15.88 15.16
C GLN A 153 12.07 16.08 15.48
N PRO A 154 11.69 16.88 16.48
CA PRO A 154 10.29 17.05 16.85
C PRO A 154 9.57 17.97 15.83
N ASP A 155 9.01 17.42 14.78
CA ASP A 155 7.99 18.08 13.95
C ASP A 155 6.64 17.38 14.15
N VAL A 156 5.99 17.74 15.27
CA VAL A 156 4.69 17.19 15.70
C VAL A 156 3.59 17.44 14.66
N ASP A 157 3.76 18.42 13.77
CA ASP A 157 2.82 18.75 12.71
C ASP A 157 2.76 17.70 11.58
N ASP A 158 3.80 16.91 11.39
CA ASP A 158 3.84 15.86 10.36
C ASP A 158 3.07 14.60 10.80
N VAL A 159 3.10 14.27 12.09
CA VAL A 159 2.30 13.18 12.68
C VAL A 159 0.80 13.49 12.56
N HIS A 160 0.40 14.71 12.88
CA HIS A 160 -0.99 15.17 12.78
C HIS A 160 -1.48 15.25 11.32
N ARG A 161 -0.62 15.58 10.37
CA ARG A 161 -0.96 15.71 8.96
C ARG A 161 -1.05 14.36 8.25
N HIS A 162 -0.30 13.36 8.70
CA HIS A 162 -0.26 12.00 8.12
C HIS A 162 -1.42 11.12 8.59
N PHE A 163 -1.78 11.22 9.85
CA PHE A 163 -2.92 10.49 10.41
C PHE A 163 -4.21 11.28 10.30
N GLY A 164 -4.58 11.97 9.29
CA GLY A 164 -5.83 12.70 9.19
C GLY A 164 -6.75 12.44 10.40
N ILE A 165 -6.69 13.32 11.41
CA ILE A 165 -7.21 13.13 12.79
C ILE A 165 -8.62 12.50 12.81
N ASP A 166 -9.44 12.79 11.81
CA ASP A 166 -10.80 12.24 11.67
C ASP A 166 -10.85 10.72 11.46
N HIS A 167 -9.87 10.14 10.77
CA HIS A 167 -9.89 8.70 10.48
C HIS A 167 -9.30 7.87 11.61
N ALA A 168 -8.33 8.41 12.35
CA ALA A 168 -7.77 7.77 13.55
C ALA A 168 -8.75 7.83 14.72
N LEU A 169 -9.44 8.94 14.91
CA LEU A 169 -10.46 9.11 15.96
C LEU A 169 -11.70 8.23 15.70
N GLN A 170 -12.11 8.03 14.44
CA GLN A 170 -13.21 7.15 14.09
C GLN A 170 -12.91 5.69 14.42
N ARG A 171 -11.65 5.26 14.24
CA ARG A 171 -11.19 3.90 14.58
C ARG A 171 -10.93 3.70 16.07
N LEU A 172 -10.60 4.77 16.81
CA LEU A 172 -10.50 4.77 18.27
C LEU A 172 -11.86 4.47 18.93
N HIS A 173 -12.96 4.80 18.27
CA HIS A 173 -14.30 4.51 18.76
C HIS A 173 -14.66 3.02 18.63
N ASP A 174 -14.16 2.35 17.59
CA ASP A 174 -14.48 0.94 17.28
C ASP A 174 -13.55 -0.09 17.96
N GLY A 175 -12.36 0.31 18.46
CA GLY A 175 -11.34 -0.56 19.08
C GLY A 175 -10.82 -0.09 20.45
N GLY A 176 -11.54 0.73 21.12
CA GLY A 176 -11.13 1.73 22.10
C GLY A 176 -10.41 1.36 23.39
N GLN A 177 -10.15 0.08 23.73
CA GLN A 177 -9.46 -0.23 25.01
C GLN A 177 -7.99 -0.63 24.84
N GLN A 178 -7.61 -1.23 23.72
CA GLN A 178 -6.26 -1.72 23.52
C GLN A 178 -5.31 -0.60 23.06
N PHE A 179 -5.81 0.31 22.24
CA PHE A 179 -5.05 1.49 21.78
C PHE A 179 -4.74 2.49 22.91
N ARG A 180 -5.62 2.66 23.91
CA ARG A 180 -5.36 3.52 25.08
C ARG A 180 -4.17 3.08 25.95
N ARG A 181 -3.75 1.82 25.80
CA ARG A 181 -2.61 1.24 26.54
C ARG A 181 -1.31 1.26 25.72
N SER A 182 -1.34 1.67 24.45
CA SER A 182 -0.14 1.84 23.66
C SER A 182 0.54 3.17 23.99
N ARG A 183 1.87 3.25 23.83
CA ARG A 183 2.65 4.49 23.99
C ARG A 183 2.09 5.63 23.14
N VAL A 184 1.52 5.32 22.00
CA VAL A 184 0.87 6.25 21.06
C VAL A 184 -0.39 6.84 21.65
N GLY A 185 -1.24 6.01 22.25
CA GLY A 185 -2.44 6.47 22.95
C GLY A 185 -2.10 7.44 24.10
N GLU A 186 -1.06 7.12 24.88
CA GLU A 186 -0.60 7.98 25.98
C GLU A 186 -0.02 9.30 25.47
N ALA A 187 0.78 9.29 24.39
CA ALA A 187 1.37 10.51 23.80
C ALA A 187 0.30 11.42 23.18
N LEU A 188 -0.66 10.88 22.45
CA LEU A 188 -1.78 11.63 21.86
C LEU A 188 -2.71 12.21 22.94
N PHE A 189 -3.00 11.47 24.01
CA PHE A 189 -3.79 11.97 25.13
C PHE A 189 -3.07 12.98 26.00
N ALA A 190 -1.75 12.89 26.14
CA ALA A 190 -0.96 13.87 26.88
C ALA A 190 -0.93 15.25 26.18
N HIS A 191 -1.01 15.28 24.83
CA HIS A 191 -1.02 16.54 24.04
C HIS A 191 -2.43 17.11 23.84
N ALA A 192 -3.48 16.28 23.89
CA ALA A 192 -4.85 16.72 23.66
C ALA A 192 -5.49 17.44 24.87
N GLY A 193 -4.75 17.81 25.90
CA GLY A 193 -5.25 18.54 27.06
C GLY A 193 -6.67 18.20 27.50
N PRO A 194 -7.07 18.33 28.77
CA PRO A 194 -8.44 18.02 29.18
C PRO A 194 -9.41 18.92 28.39
N ALA A 195 -10.26 18.30 27.57
CA ALA A 195 -11.34 18.99 26.88
C ALA A 195 -12.12 19.83 27.91
N GLY A 196 -12.05 21.16 27.77
CA GLY A 196 -12.72 22.09 28.61
C GLY A 196 -14.21 21.80 28.70
N ARG A 197 -14.72 21.88 29.92
CA ARG A 197 -16.13 21.77 30.25
C ARG A 197 -16.91 22.95 29.66
#